data_d30e151739aca05421ee4030d923b6c3
#
_entry.id   d30e151739aca05421ee4030d923b6c3
#
_cell.length_a   1.000
_cell.length_b   1.000
_cell.length_c   1.000
_cell.angle_alpha   90.00
_cell.angle_beta   90.00
_cell.angle_gamma   90.00
#
_symmetry.space_group_name_H-M   'P 1'
#
loop_
_entity.id
_entity.type
_entity.pdbx_description
1 polymer ?
#
loop_
_entity_poly.entity_id
_entity_poly.type
_entity_poly.pdbx_seq_one_letter_code
_entity_poly.pdbx_strand_id
1 'polypeptide(L)'
;MEQSFINGKVNLLIENYKALNEVKGSWQMGLIQHSCALAFTLKNKRISPRLVEERIELIKKNTGLFSNFRGYNMFYMATLLSFESNPESSFKMILDIYKELKSEKFWGDTYLPLTASIVYENREKMDYLTCISKMKIIYDYMRKKHPFLTSSDDYCNIALIAIHS
;
A
#
# COMPACT_ATOMS: atom_id res chain seq x y z
N MET A 1 -4.88 16.15 30.08
CA MET A 1 -5.51 15.10 29.26
C MET A 1 -4.83 14.97 27.89
N GLU A 2 -4.66 16.05 27.16
CA GLU A 2 -4.05 16.08 25.82
C GLU A 2 -2.58 15.59 25.81
N GLN A 3 -1.74 16.09 26.75
CA GLN A 3 -0.32 15.70 26.87
C GLN A 3 -0.15 14.19 27.14
N SER A 4 -1.02 13.60 27.96
CA SER A 4 -1.00 12.15 28.25
C SER A 4 -1.35 11.33 27.01
N PHE A 5 -2.31 11.80 26.21
CA PHE A 5 -2.70 11.15 24.95
C PHE A 5 -1.54 11.22 23.93
N ILE A 6 -0.92 12.38 23.76
CA ILE A 6 0.23 12.57 22.86
C ILE A 6 1.39 11.66 23.29
N ASN A 7 1.73 11.63 24.57
CA ASN A 7 2.80 10.78 25.09
C ASN A 7 2.51 9.28 24.82
N GLY A 8 1.25 8.85 24.99
CA GLY A 8 0.84 7.48 24.68
C GLY A 8 1.03 7.12 23.21
N LYS A 9 0.69 8.02 22.29
CA LYS A 9 0.90 7.82 20.84
C LYS A 9 2.38 7.76 20.46
N VAL A 10 3.19 8.67 21.04
CA VAL A 10 4.65 8.67 20.79
C VAL A 10 5.28 7.38 21.29
N ASN A 11 4.93 6.91 22.49
CA ASN A 11 5.43 5.66 23.02
C ASN A 11 5.04 4.47 22.13
N LEU A 12 3.79 4.40 21.70
CA LEU A 12 3.32 3.35 20.79
C LEU A 12 4.06 3.38 19.44
N LEU A 13 4.35 4.58 18.90
CA LEU A 13 5.14 4.71 17.68
C LEU A 13 6.55 4.15 17.84
N ILE A 14 7.21 4.48 18.96
CA ILE A 14 8.56 3.98 19.28
C ILE A 14 8.55 2.45 19.45
N GLU A 15 7.56 1.91 20.16
CA GLU A 15 7.40 0.45 20.33
C GLU A 15 7.18 -0.23 18.98
N ASN A 16 6.30 0.28 18.13
CA ASN A 16 6.04 -0.24 16.80
C ASN A 16 7.27 -0.18 15.90
N TYR A 17 8.02 0.92 15.94
CA TYR A 17 9.27 1.04 15.20
C TYR A 17 10.32 0.00 15.65
N LYS A 18 10.47 -0.20 16.97
CA LYS A 18 11.37 -1.23 17.53
C LYS A 18 10.95 -2.64 17.10
N ALA A 19 9.65 -2.96 17.17
CA ALA A 19 9.12 -4.25 16.76
C ALA A 19 9.39 -4.53 15.27
N LEU A 20 9.27 -3.53 14.39
CA LEU A 20 9.60 -3.68 12.97
C LEU A 20 11.08 -3.99 12.72
N ASN A 21 12.00 -3.53 13.57
CA ASN A 21 13.43 -3.87 13.45
C ASN A 21 13.71 -5.35 13.70
N GLU A 22 12.81 -6.06 14.38
CA GLU A 22 12.91 -7.51 14.62
C GLU A 22 12.50 -8.33 13.39
N VAL A 23 11.76 -7.73 12.44
CA VAL A 23 11.34 -8.40 11.20
C VAL A 23 12.54 -8.58 10.28
N LYS A 24 12.75 -9.79 9.75
CA LYS A 24 13.89 -10.11 8.88
C LYS A 24 13.91 -9.23 7.62
N GLY A 25 15.06 -8.63 7.34
CA GLY A 25 15.28 -7.77 6.18
C GLY A 25 14.75 -6.33 6.34
N SER A 26 14.20 -5.97 7.49
CA SER A 26 13.65 -4.63 7.76
C SER A 26 14.70 -3.53 7.80
N TRP A 27 15.94 -3.85 8.18
CA TRP A 27 17.04 -2.89 8.38
C TRP A 27 17.39 -2.05 7.14
N GLN A 28 16.98 -2.47 5.95
CA GLN A 28 17.17 -1.74 4.69
C GLN A 28 16.01 -0.80 4.35
N MET A 29 14.97 -0.77 5.18
CA MET A 29 13.68 -0.18 4.80
C MET A 29 13.46 1.25 5.30
N GLY A 30 14.35 1.81 6.15
CA GLY A 30 14.39 3.22 6.56
C GLY A 30 13.01 3.91 6.68
N LEU A 31 12.71 4.82 5.74
CA LEU A 31 11.47 5.59 5.71
C LEU A 31 10.21 4.72 5.69
N ILE A 32 10.25 3.56 5.02
CA ILE A 32 9.10 2.65 4.96
C ILE A 32 8.79 2.06 6.34
N GLN A 33 9.81 1.73 7.14
CA GLN A 33 9.59 1.26 8.52
C GLN A 33 8.87 2.32 9.36
N HIS A 34 9.28 3.59 9.27
CA HIS A 34 8.60 4.68 9.97
C HIS A 34 7.15 4.83 9.53
N SER A 35 6.89 4.75 8.23
CA SER A 35 5.53 4.82 7.67
C SER A 35 4.66 3.64 8.12
N CYS A 36 5.21 2.43 8.15
CA CYS A 36 4.52 1.24 8.66
C CYS A 36 4.23 1.35 10.17
N ALA A 37 5.22 1.77 10.97
CA ALA A 37 5.03 1.99 12.41
C ALA A 37 3.96 3.04 12.69
N LEU A 38 3.95 4.12 11.91
CA LEU A 38 2.94 5.17 12.00
C LEU A 38 1.54 4.63 11.67
N ALA A 39 1.39 3.82 10.61
CA ALA A 39 0.12 3.23 10.22
C ALA A 39 -0.49 2.37 11.34
N PHE A 40 0.32 1.54 12.00
CA PHE A 40 -0.13 0.78 13.17
C PHE A 40 -0.51 1.69 14.35
N THR A 41 0.29 2.74 14.60
CA THR A 41 0.06 3.69 15.69
C THR A 41 -1.24 4.47 15.50
N LEU A 42 -1.53 4.91 14.28
CA LEU A 42 -2.78 5.61 13.95
C LEU A 42 -4.01 4.72 14.18
N LYS A 43 -3.89 3.43 13.92
CA LYS A 43 -4.94 2.44 14.19
C LYS A 43 -4.95 1.94 15.65
N ASN A 44 -4.14 2.52 16.56
CA ASN A 44 -3.97 2.07 17.96
C ASN A 44 -3.59 0.59 18.09
N LYS A 45 -2.84 0.06 17.14
CA LYS A 45 -2.41 -1.35 17.14
C LYS A 45 -0.92 -1.46 17.41
N ARG A 46 -0.54 -2.52 18.13
CA ARG A 46 0.87 -2.93 18.29
C ARG A 46 1.26 -3.86 17.16
N ILE A 47 2.49 -3.72 16.68
CA ILE A 47 3.07 -4.61 15.68
C ILE A 47 3.46 -5.92 16.36
N SER A 48 3.08 -7.03 15.73
CA SER A 48 3.65 -8.35 15.98
C SER A 48 4.63 -8.66 14.85
N PRO A 49 5.94 -8.75 15.10
CA PRO A 49 6.95 -9.10 14.08
C PRO A 49 6.58 -10.39 13.34
N ARG A 50 6.15 -11.41 14.10
CA ARG A 50 5.70 -12.68 13.55
C ARG A 50 4.54 -12.51 12.55
N LEU A 51 3.54 -11.68 12.88
CA LEU A 51 2.41 -11.43 11.99
C LEU A 51 2.86 -10.78 10.67
N VAL A 52 3.77 -9.80 10.75
CA VAL A 52 4.33 -9.16 9.55
C VAL A 52 5.10 -10.16 8.71
N GLU A 53 5.91 -11.03 9.32
CA GLU A 53 6.64 -12.10 8.62
C GLU A 53 5.69 -13.09 7.92
N GLU A 54 4.59 -13.50 8.57
CA GLU A 54 3.55 -14.33 7.98
C GLU A 54 2.91 -13.67 6.73
N ARG A 55 2.70 -12.35 6.76
CA ARG A 55 2.18 -11.60 5.61
C ARG A 55 3.22 -11.46 4.49
N ILE A 56 4.48 -11.30 4.84
CA ILE A 56 5.59 -11.33 3.88
C ILE A 56 5.63 -12.67 3.15
N GLU A 57 5.53 -13.79 3.87
CA GLU A 57 5.52 -15.12 3.26
C GLU A 57 4.27 -15.34 2.38
N LEU A 58 3.11 -14.83 2.77
CA LEU A 58 1.91 -14.83 1.93
C LEU A 58 2.16 -14.12 0.59
N ILE A 59 2.76 -12.94 0.62
CA ILE A 59 3.09 -12.17 -0.59
C ILE A 59 4.10 -12.95 -1.44
N LYS A 60 5.14 -13.50 -0.83
CA LYS A 60 6.17 -14.28 -1.53
C LYS A 60 5.57 -15.50 -2.23
N LYS A 61 4.67 -16.22 -1.58
CA LYS A 61 3.99 -17.40 -2.12
C LYS A 61 3.15 -17.08 -3.35
N ASN A 62 2.55 -15.90 -3.40
CA ASN A 62 1.61 -15.50 -4.45
C ASN A 62 2.22 -14.61 -5.54
N THR A 63 3.52 -14.30 -5.46
CA THR A 63 4.21 -13.41 -6.42
C THR A 63 5.57 -13.98 -6.83
N GLY A 64 5.96 -13.75 -8.09
CA GLY A 64 7.30 -14.16 -8.59
C GLY A 64 8.43 -13.36 -7.92
N LEU A 65 9.66 -13.85 -8.06
CA LEU A 65 10.86 -13.21 -7.45
C LEU A 65 11.10 -11.78 -7.97
N PHE A 66 10.78 -11.52 -9.24
CA PHE A 66 10.96 -10.22 -9.89
C PHE A 66 9.67 -9.38 -9.93
N SER A 67 8.70 -9.72 -9.08
CA SER A 67 7.44 -8.98 -9.00
C SER A 67 7.64 -7.60 -8.38
N ASN A 68 6.92 -6.59 -8.88
CA ASN A 68 6.85 -5.24 -8.30
C ASN A 68 6.26 -5.23 -6.87
N PHE A 69 5.68 -6.33 -6.40
CA PHE A 69 5.27 -6.53 -5.01
C PHE A 69 6.44 -6.89 -4.07
N ARG A 70 7.67 -6.93 -4.55
CA ARG A 70 8.87 -7.21 -3.73
C ARG A 70 9.51 -5.91 -3.22
N GLY A 71 10.57 -6.05 -2.44
CA GLY A 71 11.30 -4.91 -1.87
C GLY A 71 10.43 -4.07 -0.94
N TYR A 72 10.44 -2.77 -1.10
CA TYR A 72 9.68 -1.82 -0.27
C TYR A 72 8.18 -2.07 -0.30
N ASN A 73 7.62 -2.40 -1.47
CA ASN A 73 6.20 -2.68 -1.62
C ASN A 73 5.76 -3.90 -0.80
N MET A 74 6.62 -4.89 -0.61
CA MET A 74 6.33 -6.07 0.20
C MET A 74 6.09 -5.70 1.66
N PHE A 75 6.89 -4.81 2.21
CA PHE A 75 6.75 -4.34 3.61
C PHE A 75 5.46 -3.53 3.80
N TYR A 76 5.22 -2.58 2.89
CA TYR A 76 3.98 -1.80 2.90
C TYR A 76 2.75 -2.71 2.79
N MET A 77 2.77 -3.65 1.85
CA MET A 77 1.68 -4.58 1.63
C MET A 77 1.47 -5.53 2.81
N ALA A 78 2.55 -6.03 3.42
CA ALA A 78 2.48 -6.85 4.63
C ALA A 78 1.84 -6.07 5.80
N THR A 79 2.15 -4.78 5.93
CA THR A 79 1.53 -3.89 6.92
C THR A 79 0.02 -3.76 6.67
N LEU A 80 -0.39 -3.47 5.43
CA LEU A 80 -1.80 -3.38 5.04
C LEU A 80 -2.54 -4.68 5.35
N LEU A 81 -2.00 -5.82 4.92
CA LEU A 81 -2.59 -7.14 5.13
C LEU A 81 -2.65 -7.56 6.62
N SER A 82 -1.83 -6.96 7.48
CA SER A 82 -1.87 -7.19 8.93
C SER A 82 -3.11 -6.58 9.60
N PHE A 83 -3.84 -5.70 8.92
CA PHE A 83 -5.10 -5.13 9.38
C PHE A 83 -6.32 -5.90 8.87
N GLU A 84 -6.15 -6.78 7.90
CA GLU A 84 -7.24 -7.52 7.27
C GLU A 84 -7.57 -8.80 8.06
N SER A 85 -8.87 -9.10 8.17
CA SER A 85 -9.35 -10.32 8.80
C SER A 85 -9.12 -11.57 7.95
N ASN A 86 -9.13 -11.41 6.61
CA ASN A 86 -8.83 -12.47 5.65
C ASN A 86 -7.76 -11.99 4.65
N PRO A 87 -6.48 -12.04 5.03
CA PRO A 87 -5.38 -11.49 4.24
C PRO A 87 -5.17 -12.19 2.88
N GLU A 88 -5.49 -13.50 2.77
CA GLU A 88 -5.42 -14.22 1.51
C GLU A 88 -6.41 -13.67 0.48
N SER A 89 -7.66 -13.50 0.88
CA SER A 89 -8.71 -12.94 0.03
C SER A 89 -8.41 -11.50 -0.34
N SER A 90 -7.96 -10.70 0.65
CA SER A 90 -7.57 -9.31 0.46
C SER A 90 -6.43 -9.17 -0.53
N PHE A 91 -5.40 -9.99 -0.39
CA PHE A 91 -4.26 -9.95 -1.30
C PHE A 91 -4.62 -10.43 -2.71
N LYS A 92 -5.48 -11.44 -2.83
CA LYS A 92 -6.01 -11.88 -4.13
C LYS A 92 -6.74 -10.74 -4.84
N MET A 93 -7.59 -10.00 -4.13
CA MET A 93 -8.30 -8.86 -4.70
C MET A 93 -7.34 -7.74 -5.14
N ILE A 94 -6.30 -7.46 -4.36
CA ILE A 94 -5.26 -6.49 -4.75
C ILE A 94 -4.54 -6.94 -6.02
N LEU A 95 -4.24 -8.24 -6.16
CA LEU A 95 -3.63 -8.79 -7.37
C LEU A 95 -4.56 -8.70 -8.59
N ASP A 96 -5.87 -8.86 -8.40
CA ASP A 96 -6.84 -8.74 -9.49
C ASP A 96 -6.98 -7.28 -9.92
N ILE A 97 -7.03 -6.32 -8.98
CA ILE A 97 -6.96 -4.87 -9.28
C ILE A 97 -5.67 -4.52 -10.03
N TYR A 98 -4.53 -5.04 -9.58
CA TYR A 98 -3.24 -4.83 -10.26
C TYR A 98 -3.24 -5.33 -11.71
N LYS A 99 -3.84 -6.51 -11.98
CA LYS A 99 -3.97 -7.04 -13.34
C LYS A 99 -4.86 -6.16 -14.19
N GLU A 100 -5.97 -5.67 -13.64
CA GLU A 100 -6.90 -4.79 -14.35
C GLU A 100 -6.23 -3.45 -14.70
N LEU A 101 -5.51 -2.84 -13.78
CA LEU A 101 -4.71 -1.64 -14.06
C LEU A 101 -3.73 -1.87 -15.24
N LYS A 102 -3.06 -3.03 -15.27
CA LYS A 102 -2.18 -3.37 -16.40
C LYS A 102 -2.93 -3.57 -17.71
N SER A 103 -4.14 -4.12 -17.70
CA SER A 103 -4.97 -4.29 -18.90
C SER A 103 -5.36 -2.94 -19.49
N GLU A 104 -5.58 -1.92 -18.67
CA GLU A 104 -5.85 -0.54 -19.05
C GLU A 104 -4.58 0.28 -19.40
N LYS A 105 -3.46 -0.40 -19.63
CA LYS A 105 -2.17 0.16 -20.07
C LYS A 105 -1.47 1.05 -19.03
N PHE A 106 -1.77 0.90 -17.76
CA PHE A 106 -0.88 1.38 -16.71
C PHE A 106 0.36 0.49 -16.65
N TRP A 107 1.53 1.08 -16.78
CA TRP A 107 2.78 0.31 -16.82
C TRP A 107 3.08 -0.31 -15.45
N GLY A 108 3.44 -1.59 -15.47
CA GLY A 108 3.78 -2.32 -14.26
C GLY A 108 5.15 -1.93 -13.71
N ASP A 109 5.18 -0.96 -12.81
CA ASP A 109 6.36 -0.50 -12.08
C ASP A 109 6.15 -0.53 -10.56
N THR A 110 7.04 0.13 -9.81
CA THR A 110 7.00 0.21 -8.35
C THR A 110 5.73 0.88 -7.81
N TYR A 111 5.12 1.83 -8.53
CA TYR A 111 3.94 2.56 -8.07
C TYR A 111 2.64 1.80 -8.29
N LEU A 112 2.60 0.87 -9.24
CA LEU A 112 1.37 0.17 -9.57
C LEU A 112 0.83 -0.75 -8.45
N PRO A 113 1.66 -1.50 -7.68
CA PRO A 113 1.18 -2.21 -6.49
C PRO A 113 0.61 -1.28 -5.41
N LEU A 114 1.23 -0.10 -5.19
CA LEU A 114 0.72 0.91 -4.26
C LEU A 114 -0.63 1.46 -4.74
N THR A 115 -0.75 1.75 -6.03
CA THR A 115 -2.00 2.19 -6.64
C THR A 115 -3.10 1.15 -6.46
N ALA A 116 -2.80 -0.13 -6.71
CA ALA A 116 -3.75 -1.22 -6.51
C ALA A 116 -4.20 -1.32 -5.05
N SER A 117 -3.31 -1.08 -4.08
CA SER A 117 -3.68 -1.07 -2.66
C SER A 117 -4.55 0.13 -2.28
N ILE A 118 -4.32 1.32 -2.84
CA ILE A 118 -5.16 2.50 -2.63
C ILE A 118 -6.58 2.24 -3.14
N VAL A 119 -6.72 1.68 -4.34
CA VAL A 119 -8.02 1.30 -4.91
C VAL A 119 -8.71 0.26 -4.01
N TYR A 120 -7.97 -0.77 -3.56
CA TYR A 120 -8.48 -1.79 -2.63
C TYR A 120 -8.97 -1.19 -1.30
N GLU A 121 -8.19 -0.31 -0.67
CA GLU A 121 -8.56 0.31 0.61
C GLU A 121 -9.82 1.17 0.53
N ASN A 122 -10.16 1.66 -0.67
CA ASN A 122 -11.35 2.48 -0.91
C ASN A 122 -12.50 1.74 -1.61
N ARG A 123 -12.46 0.41 -1.68
CA ARG A 123 -13.47 -0.44 -2.34
C ARG A 123 -14.91 -0.25 -1.84
N GLU A 124 -15.06 0.18 -0.60
CA GLU A 124 -16.39 0.47 -0.02
C GLU A 124 -16.97 1.82 -0.52
N LYS A 125 -16.12 2.71 -1.03
CA LYS A 125 -16.54 4.00 -1.57
C LYS A 125 -16.88 3.93 -3.05
N MET A 126 -16.15 3.11 -3.78
CA MET A 126 -16.25 2.98 -5.22
C MET A 126 -15.80 1.59 -5.69
N ASP A 127 -16.59 0.98 -6.56
CA ASP A 127 -16.19 -0.24 -7.27
C ASP A 127 -14.88 -0.03 -8.04
N TYR A 128 -13.98 -1.00 -7.96
CA TYR A 128 -12.63 -0.86 -8.50
C TYR A 128 -12.58 -0.72 -10.03
N LEU A 129 -13.49 -1.34 -10.77
CA LEU A 129 -13.56 -1.19 -12.24
C LEU A 129 -13.95 0.25 -12.63
N THR A 130 -14.94 0.80 -11.92
CA THR A 130 -15.34 2.21 -12.07
C THR A 130 -14.19 3.15 -11.72
N CYS A 131 -13.47 2.87 -10.63
CA CYS A 131 -12.30 3.64 -10.23
C CYS A 131 -11.21 3.64 -11.32
N ILE A 132 -10.85 2.46 -11.84
CA ILE A 132 -9.83 2.30 -12.89
C ILE A 132 -10.24 3.01 -14.18
N SER A 133 -11.51 2.93 -14.57
CA SER A 133 -12.04 3.65 -15.74
C SER A 133 -11.90 5.17 -15.59
N LYS A 134 -12.21 5.72 -14.41
CA LYS A 134 -11.98 7.15 -14.11
C LYS A 134 -10.50 7.51 -14.11
N MET A 135 -9.67 6.66 -13.50
CA MET A 135 -8.21 6.84 -13.52
C MET A 135 -7.68 6.95 -14.94
N LYS A 136 -8.17 6.11 -15.85
CA LYS A 136 -7.76 6.13 -17.27
C LYS A 136 -8.09 7.46 -17.92
N ILE A 137 -9.29 7.97 -17.72
CA ILE A 137 -9.72 9.28 -18.25
C ILE A 137 -8.82 10.41 -17.71
N ILE A 138 -8.56 10.42 -16.40
CA ILE A 138 -7.71 11.44 -15.76
C ILE A 138 -6.27 11.36 -16.29
N TYR A 139 -5.69 10.16 -16.36
CA TYR A 139 -4.34 9.94 -16.85
C TYR A 139 -4.19 10.39 -18.30
N ASP A 140 -5.11 10.01 -19.18
CA ASP A 140 -5.08 10.39 -20.60
C ASP A 140 -5.22 11.91 -20.77
N TYR A 141 -6.06 12.56 -19.97
CA TYR A 141 -6.18 14.01 -19.95
C TYR A 141 -4.86 14.70 -19.51
N MET A 142 -4.28 14.26 -18.39
CA MET A 142 -3.01 14.79 -17.88
C MET A 142 -1.89 14.60 -18.91
N ARG A 143 -1.76 13.41 -19.47
CA ARG A 143 -0.73 13.09 -20.46
C ARG A 143 -0.89 13.90 -21.75
N LYS A 144 -2.12 14.18 -22.16
CA LYS A 144 -2.38 15.04 -23.32
C LYS A 144 -1.97 16.50 -23.08
N LYS A 145 -2.17 17.00 -21.88
CA LYS A 145 -1.85 18.40 -21.51
C LYS A 145 -0.40 18.58 -21.09
N HIS A 146 0.18 17.58 -20.44
CA HIS A 146 1.51 17.64 -19.81
C HIS A 146 2.31 16.36 -20.09
N PRO A 147 2.65 16.04 -21.38
CA PRO A 147 3.22 14.74 -21.76
C PRO A 147 4.57 14.45 -21.13
N PHE A 148 5.33 15.48 -20.75
CA PHE A 148 6.65 15.32 -20.12
C PHE A 148 6.61 15.33 -18.58
N LEU A 149 5.47 15.68 -18.00
CA LEU A 149 5.30 15.74 -16.54
C LEU A 149 4.45 14.58 -15.99
N THR A 150 3.73 13.87 -16.86
CA THR A 150 2.84 12.78 -16.46
C THR A 150 3.55 11.44 -16.62
N SER A 151 3.76 10.76 -15.52
CA SER A 151 4.45 9.46 -15.48
C SER A 151 3.78 8.48 -14.49
N SER A 152 4.42 7.36 -14.21
CA SER A 152 3.87 6.32 -13.33
C SER A 152 3.82 6.71 -11.85
N ASP A 153 4.61 7.67 -11.40
CA ASP A 153 4.58 8.22 -10.05
C ASP A 153 3.29 9.00 -9.75
N ASP A 154 2.55 9.42 -10.78
CA ASP A 154 1.23 10.04 -10.65
C ASP A 154 0.10 9.04 -10.34
N TYR A 155 0.29 7.74 -10.57
CA TYR A 155 -0.80 6.75 -10.48
C TYR A 155 -1.52 6.76 -9.13
N CYS A 156 -0.79 6.88 -8.03
CA CYS A 156 -1.38 6.95 -6.70
C CYS A 156 -2.26 8.19 -6.52
N ASN A 157 -1.80 9.34 -7.00
CA ASN A 157 -2.54 10.60 -6.94
C ASN A 157 -3.80 10.54 -7.85
N ILE A 158 -3.65 9.97 -9.04
CA ILE A 158 -4.76 9.78 -9.99
C ILE A 158 -5.83 8.87 -9.39
N ALA A 159 -5.44 7.79 -8.68
CA ALA A 159 -6.39 6.92 -7.98
C ALA A 159 -7.16 7.69 -6.91
N LEU A 160 -6.47 8.50 -6.09
CA LEU A 160 -7.12 9.33 -5.07
C LEU A 160 -8.07 10.36 -5.69
N ILE A 161 -7.69 11.02 -6.79
CA ILE A 161 -8.58 11.95 -7.52
C ILE A 161 -9.81 11.20 -8.02
N ALA A 162 -9.63 10.02 -8.65
CA ALA A 162 -10.74 9.22 -9.19
C ALA A 162 -11.74 8.78 -8.11
N ILE A 163 -11.25 8.45 -6.91
CA ILE A 163 -12.07 8.03 -5.77
C ILE A 163 -12.89 9.19 -5.19
N HIS A 164 -12.38 10.41 -5.27
CA HIS A 164 -13.00 11.60 -4.65
C HIS A 164 -13.70 12.52 -5.63
N SER A 165 -13.77 12.15 -6.92
CA SER A 165 -14.45 12.91 -8.00
C SER A 165 -15.91 12.50 -8.31
#